data_36ebddb04e6c1fe2336b3b06e2039c91
#
_entry.id   36ebddb04e6c1fe2336b3b06e2039c91
#
_cell.length_a   1.000
_cell.length_b   1.000
_cell.length_c   1.000
_cell.angle_alpha   90.00
_cell.angle_beta   90.00
_cell.angle_gamma   90.00
#
_symmetry.space_group_name_H-M   'P 1'
#
loop_
_entity.id
_entity.type
_entity.pdbx_description
1 polymer ?
#
loop_
_entity_poly.entity_id
_entity_poly.type
_entity_poly.pdbx_seq_one_letter_code
_entity_poly.pdbx_strand_id
1 'polypeptide(L)'
;RKQQTLASWETGQSQPDANTLFVLCSLYGTTVDEAFGFDVGGNKITKKEIEHIQKYRNLDEGGKKIIDIILDVEQSRCERITQMDDKMIQIDLFDLPASAGFGLPLEGDYRTIIEVPDTPLNRKADFCIRVAGDSMEPDYSDGDIVLVKKSEVYIGDVGIFVLDGESYIKELGKDVLISRNPKYNDIPLPDYDRIMVAGKVIGKL
;
A
#
# COMPACT_ATOMS: atom_id res chain seq x y z
N ARG A 1 44.60 -34.91 -13.02
CA ARG A 1 44.74 -35.71 -11.79
C ARG A 1 44.12 -37.09 -12.01
N LYS A 2 44.59 -38.11 -11.29
CA LYS A 2 44.16 -39.49 -11.51
C LYS A 2 42.69 -39.64 -11.05
N GLN A 3 41.88 -40.39 -11.81
CA GLN A 3 40.47 -40.67 -11.55
C GLN A 3 40.23 -41.21 -10.11
N GLN A 4 41.17 -41.95 -9.55
CA GLN A 4 41.14 -42.43 -8.16
C GLN A 4 41.12 -41.32 -7.11
N THR A 5 41.68 -40.13 -7.38
CA THR A 5 41.71 -39.01 -6.44
C THR A 5 40.33 -38.34 -6.34
N LEU A 6 39.61 -38.19 -7.47
CA LEU A 6 38.26 -37.64 -7.47
C LEU A 6 37.27 -38.56 -6.75
N ALA A 7 37.31 -39.88 -7.06
CA ALA A 7 36.46 -40.86 -6.38
C ALA A 7 36.71 -40.93 -4.87
N SER A 8 37.93 -40.70 -4.40
CA SER A 8 38.24 -40.63 -2.98
C SER A 8 37.69 -39.39 -2.30
N TRP A 9 37.57 -38.26 -3.00
CA TRP A 9 36.91 -37.06 -2.48
C TRP A 9 35.36 -37.18 -2.46
N GLU A 10 34.80 -37.79 -3.51
CA GLU A 10 33.34 -38.02 -3.60
C GLU A 10 32.86 -39.01 -2.54
N THR A 11 33.69 -39.98 -2.15
CA THR A 11 33.38 -40.95 -1.09
C THR A 11 33.75 -40.46 0.32
N GLY A 12 34.36 -39.27 0.45
CA GLY A 12 34.77 -38.71 1.73
C GLY A 12 36.02 -39.38 2.34
N GLN A 13 36.72 -40.27 1.61
CA GLN A 13 37.92 -40.95 2.08
C GLN A 13 39.14 -40.01 2.16
N SER A 14 39.13 -38.94 1.39
CA SER A 14 40.14 -37.88 1.48
C SER A 14 39.48 -36.54 1.12
N GLN A 15 40.18 -35.44 1.39
CA GLN A 15 39.70 -34.09 1.05
C GLN A 15 40.68 -33.43 0.06
N PRO A 16 40.20 -32.56 -0.84
CA PRO A 16 41.06 -31.75 -1.66
C PRO A 16 41.88 -30.78 -0.79
N ASP A 17 43.10 -30.50 -1.20
CA ASP A 17 43.86 -29.39 -0.60
C ASP A 17 43.19 -28.03 -0.90
N ALA A 18 43.55 -27.01 -0.12
CA ALA A 18 42.93 -25.68 -0.21
C ALA A 18 42.99 -25.08 -1.62
N ASN A 19 44.15 -25.21 -2.31
CA ASN A 19 44.30 -24.69 -3.67
C ASN A 19 43.39 -25.42 -4.66
N THR A 20 43.26 -26.73 -4.52
CA THR A 20 42.34 -27.53 -5.35
C THR A 20 40.90 -27.17 -5.06
N LEU A 21 40.52 -26.91 -3.80
CA LEU A 21 39.18 -26.47 -3.41
C LEU A 21 38.83 -25.14 -4.07
N PHE A 22 39.71 -24.14 -4.03
CA PHE A 22 39.48 -22.84 -4.71
C PHE A 22 39.29 -23.01 -6.22
N VAL A 23 40.11 -23.87 -6.86
CA VAL A 23 39.95 -24.16 -8.31
C VAL A 23 38.62 -24.83 -8.60
N LEU A 24 38.17 -25.76 -7.76
CA LEU A 24 36.85 -26.43 -7.92
C LEU A 24 35.73 -25.45 -7.73
N CYS A 25 35.77 -24.64 -6.68
CA CYS A 25 34.75 -23.58 -6.46
C CYS A 25 34.63 -22.62 -7.66
N SER A 26 35.79 -22.18 -8.19
CA SER A 26 35.82 -21.33 -9.39
C SER A 26 35.27 -22.04 -10.62
N LEU A 27 35.57 -23.33 -10.83
CA LEU A 27 35.08 -24.10 -11.95
C LEU A 27 33.58 -24.33 -11.94
N TYR A 28 33.01 -24.56 -10.76
CA TYR A 28 31.59 -24.79 -10.56
C TYR A 28 30.79 -23.50 -10.30
N GLY A 29 31.45 -22.35 -10.25
CA GLY A 29 30.78 -21.05 -10.03
C GLY A 29 30.17 -20.90 -8.64
N THR A 30 30.72 -21.60 -7.64
CA THR A 30 30.32 -21.54 -6.23
C THR A 30 31.40 -20.90 -5.38
N THR A 31 31.08 -20.47 -4.18
CA THR A 31 32.04 -19.98 -3.19
C THR A 31 32.46 -21.10 -2.24
N VAL A 32 33.58 -20.89 -1.51
CA VAL A 32 34.01 -21.85 -0.49
C VAL A 32 32.97 -21.94 0.62
N ASP A 33 32.36 -20.81 1.02
CA ASP A 33 31.36 -20.77 2.06
C ASP A 33 30.11 -21.56 1.65
N GLU A 34 29.64 -21.39 0.41
CA GLU A 34 28.53 -22.18 -0.15
C GLU A 34 28.87 -23.67 -0.20
N ALA A 35 30.12 -24.03 -0.57
CA ALA A 35 30.56 -25.41 -0.66
C ALA A 35 30.62 -26.11 0.71
N PHE A 36 30.83 -25.37 1.78
CA PHE A 36 30.84 -25.91 3.16
C PHE A 36 29.49 -25.76 3.88
N GLY A 37 28.46 -25.23 3.19
CA GLY A 37 27.12 -25.04 3.79
C GLY A 37 27.08 -23.91 4.83
N PHE A 38 28.10 -23.07 4.86
CA PHE A 38 28.01 -21.83 5.62
C PHE A 38 27.11 -20.88 4.85
N ASP A 39 25.81 -20.98 5.13
CA ASP A 39 24.86 -20.00 4.66
C ASP A 39 25.09 -18.70 5.47
N VAL A 40 25.94 -17.83 4.94
CA VAL A 40 26.09 -16.48 5.45
C VAL A 40 24.85 -15.74 5.01
N GLY A 41 23.74 -16.01 5.74
CA GLY A 41 22.44 -15.33 5.69
C GLY A 41 22.20 -14.47 4.45
N GLY A 42 21.85 -15.11 3.37
CA GLY A 42 20.82 -14.72 2.41
C GLY A 42 20.85 -13.43 1.66
N ASN A 43 21.88 -12.61 1.55
CA ASN A 43 21.88 -11.51 0.61
C ASN A 43 23.08 -11.56 -0.34
N LYS A 44 22.91 -12.21 -1.49
CA LYS A 44 23.89 -12.07 -2.58
C LYS A 44 23.96 -10.60 -2.97
N ILE A 45 25.11 -9.96 -2.70
CA ILE A 45 25.36 -8.57 -3.08
C ILE A 45 25.19 -8.44 -4.59
N THR A 46 24.28 -7.62 -5.03
CA THR A 46 23.98 -7.38 -6.44
C THR A 46 25.07 -6.52 -7.09
N LYS A 47 25.17 -6.56 -8.43
CA LYS A 47 26.10 -5.68 -9.17
C LYS A 47 25.89 -4.21 -8.85
N LYS A 48 24.63 -3.79 -8.67
CA LYS A 48 24.28 -2.40 -8.29
C LYS A 48 24.83 -2.04 -6.90
N GLU A 49 24.71 -2.93 -5.93
CA GLU A 49 25.24 -2.69 -4.58
C GLU A 49 26.76 -2.59 -4.60
N ILE A 50 27.45 -3.44 -5.38
CA ILE A 50 28.91 -3.34 -5.57
C ILE A 50 29.29 -1.97 -6.17
N GLU A 51 28.56 -1.50 -7.19
CA GLU A 51 28.80 -0.18 -7.78
C GLU A 51 28.57 0.95 -6.77
N HIS A 52 27.53 0.86 -5.93
CA HIS A 52 27.26 1.83 -4.86
C HIS A 52 28.39 1.85 -3.84
N ILE A 53 28.86 0.67 -3.39
CA ILE A 53 29.97 0.56 -2.45
C ILE A 53 31.25 1.18 -3.06
N GLN A 54 31.52 0.95 -4.34
CA GLN A 54 32.70 1.54 -5.01
C GLN A 54 32.60 3.06 -5.09
N LYS A 55 31.42 3.61 -5.42
CA LYS A 55 31.18 5.07 -5.43
C LYS A 55 31.40 5.66 -4.04
N TYR A 56 30.82 5.07 -3.01
CA TYR A 56 30.98 5.51 -1.63
C TYR A 56 32.44 5.53 -1.20
N ARG A 57 33.22 4.45 -1.52
CA ARG A 57 34.65 4.36 -1.19
C ARG A 57 35.50 5.45 -1.84
N ASN A 58 35.09 5.95 -3.01
CA ASN A 58 35.80 6.99 -3.75
C ASN A 58 35.45 8.42 -3.30
N LEU A 59 34.51 8.61 -2.36
CA LEU A 59 34.19 9.91 -1.79
C LEU A 59 35.26 10.33 -0.80
N ASP A 60 35.40 11.62 -0.65
CA ASP A 60 36.17 12.22 0.47
C ASP A 60 35.40 12.06 1.80
N GLU A 61 36.04 12.40 2.90
CA GLU A 61 35.41 12.27 4.24
C GLU A 61 34.15 13.14 4.40
N GLY A 62 34.07 14.30 3.72
CA GLY A 62 32.88 15.15 3.70
C GLY A 62 31.72 14.48 2.99
N GLY A 63 31.98 13.92 1.80
CA GLY A 63 31.00 13.20 1.01
C GLY A 63 30.47 11.94 1.72
N LYS A 64 31.35 11.18 2.37
CA LYS A 64 30.93 10.01 3.17
C LYS A 64 30.00 10.40 4.30
N LYS A 65 30.33 11.44 5.08
CA LYS A 65 29.46 11.95 6.16
C LYS A 65 28.07 12.36 5.68
N ILE A 66 27.98 12.98 4.50
CA ILE A 66 26.68 13.36 3.92
C ILE A 66 25.85 12.12 3.59
N ILE A 67 26.46 11.13 2.95
CA ILE A 67 25.77 9.87 2.61
C ILE A 67 25.32 9.14 3.87
N ASP A 68 26.15 9.05 4.90
CA ASP A 68 25.81 8.41 6.17
C ASP A 68 24.61 9.07 6.83
N ILE A 69 24.60 10.43 6.88
CA ILE A 69 23.44 11.19 7.42
C ILE A 69 22.16 10.89 6.63
N ILE A 70 22.25 10.84 5.29
CA ILE A 70 21.08 10.54 4.45
C ILE A 70 20.59 9.10 4.71
N LEU A 71 21.49 8.13 4.84
CA LEU A 71 21.13 6.75 5.14
C LEU A 71 20.43 6.65 6.50
N ASP A 72 20.94 7.29 7.54
CA ASP A 72 20.33 7.30 8.89
C ASP A 72 18.92 7.93 8.86
N VAL A 73 18.75 9.03 8.14
CA VAL A 73 17.44 9.71 8.00
C VAL A 73 16.44 8.79 7.25
N GLU A 74 16.86 8.18 6.13
CA GLU A 74 16.01 7.29 5.35
C GLU A 74 15.69 6.00 6.08
N GLN A 75 16.64 5.41 6.79
CA GLN A 75 16.39 4.24 7.63
C GLN A 75 15.36 4.56 8.70
N SER A 76 15.52 5.67 9.43
CA SER A 76 14.56 6.11 10.44
C SER A 76 13.17 6.42 9.85
N ARG A 77 13.10 6.86 8.59
CA ARG A 77 11.84 7.06 7.87
C ARG A 77 11.18 5.72 7.55
N CYS A 78 11.94 4.75 7.04
CA CYS A 78 11.43 3.41 6.73
C CYS A 78 10.92 2.68 7.99
N GLU A 79 11.68 2.76 9.09
CA GLU A 79 11.27 2.16 10.38
C GLU A 79 9.96 2.77 10.90
N ARG A 80 9.78 4.09 10.77
CA ARG A 80 8.52 4.75 11.14
C ARG A 80 7.35 4.32 10.27
N ILE A 81 7.56 4.16 8.95
CA ILE A 81 6.52 3.67 8.04
C ILE A 81 6.13 2.25 8.43
N THR A 82 7.10 1.36 8.63
CA THR A 82 6.84 -0.04 9.03
C THR A 82 6.07 -0.11 10.36
N GLN A 83 6.43 0.73 11.34
CA GLN A 83 5.71 0.80 12.63
C GLN A 83 4.30 1.41 12.51
N MET A 84 4.04 2.24 11.49
CA MET A 84 2.69 2.78 11.21
C MET A 84 1.82 1.75 10.50
N ASP A 85 2.38 0.92 9.61
CA ASP A 85 1.66 -0.16 8.91
C ASP A 85 1.20 -1.27 9.87
N ASP A 86 1.88 -1.45 11.02
CA ASP A 86 1.51 -2.43 12.05
C ASP A 86 0.36 -1.96 12.97
N LYS A 87 0.04 -0.67 12.96
CA LYS A 87 -1.07 -0.12 13.75
C LYS A 87 -2.35 -0.10 12.92
N MET A 88 -3.38 -0.73 13.47
CA MET A 88 -4.72 -0.72 12.88
C MET A 88 -5.64 0.13 13.76
N ILE A 89 -6.56 0.83 13.12
CA ILE A 89 -7.69 1.51 13.76
C ILE A 89 -9.00 0.93 13.27
N GLN A 90 -10.03 1.00 14.10
CA GLN A 90 -11.37 0.56 13.75
C GLN A 90 -12.19 1.72 13.23
N ILE A 91 -12.84 1.54 12.10
CA ILE A 91 -13.75 2.51 11.47
C ILE A 91 -15.05 1.81 11.11
N ASP A 92 -16.16 2.52 11.26
CA ASP A 92 -17.47 2.04 10.83
C ASP A 92 -17.55 2.05 9.29
N LEU A 93 -17.92 0.91 8.72
CA LEU A 93 -18.27 0.77 7.31
C LEU A 93 -19.76 0.61 7.18
N PHE A 94 -20.38 1.40 6.32
CA PHE A 94 -21.79 1.29 5.95
C PHE A 94 -21.91 0.76 4.51
N ASP A 95 -22.63 -0.35 4.37
CA ASP A 95 -23.09 -0.84 3.07
C ASP A 95 -24.47 -0.21 2.81
N LEU A 96 -24.51 0.87 2.02
CA LEU A 96 -25.75 1.56 1.72
C LEU A 96 -26.45 0.87 0.55
N PRO A 97 -27.62 0.25 0.77
CA PRO A 97 -28.47 -0.17 -0.35
C PRO A 97 -28.98 1.08 -1.09
N ALA A 98 -29.14 0.96 -2.41
CA ALA A 98 -29.67 2.03 -3.27
C ALA A 98 -31.09 2.52 -2.91
N SER A 99 -31.74 1.92 -1.90
CA SER A 99 -33.10 2.18 -1.47
C SER A 99 -33.26 2.24 0.05
N ALA A 100 -32.29 2.77 0.79
CA ALA A 100 -32.44 2.96 2.24
C ALA A 100 -33.37 4.16 2.51
N GLY A 101 -34.66 3.89 2.69
CA GLY A 101 -35.64 4.92 3.05
C GLY A 101 -35.38 5.54 4.43
N PHE A 102 -35.53 6.87 4.52
CA PHE A 102 -35.59 7.68 5.73
C PHE A 102 -34.38 7.66 6.68
N GLY A 103 -33.41 8.50 6.36
CA GLY A 103 -32.26 8.82 7.21
C GLY A 103 -31.06 7.91 6.91
N LEU A 104 -29.85 8.46 7.09
CA LEU A 104 -28.69 7.58 7.22
C LEU A 104 -28.97 6.66 8.40
N PRO A 105 -29.06 5.33 8.23
CA PRO A 105 -29.16 4.45 9.39
C PRO A 105 -27.77 4.41 10.03
N LEU A 106 -27.44 5.44 10.81
CA LEU A 106 -26.26 5.43 11.70
C LEU A 106 -26.48 4.44 12.87
N GLU A 107 -27.68 3.86 12.96
CA GLU A 107 -28.09 2.86 13.93
C GLU A 107 -28.85 1.76 13.19
N GLY A 108 -28.26 0.60 12.93
CA GLY A 108 -28.96 -0.54 12.34
C GLY A 108 -28.07 -1.56 11.63
N ASP A 109 -28.71 -2.54 11.02
CA ASP A 109 -28.14 -3.79 10.47
C ASP A 109 -27.10 -3.64 9.34
N TYR A 110 -26.76 -2.43 8.89
CA TYR A 110 -25.84 -2.16 7.77
C TYR A 110 -24.47 -1.64 8.21
N ARG A 111 -24.18 -1.63 9.50
CA ARG A 111 -22.91 -1.18 10.07
C ARG A 111 -22.01 -2.37 10.34
N THR A 112 -20.82 -2.35 9.72
CA THR A 112 -19.73 -3.30 10.00
C THR A 112 -18.53 -2.52 10.48
N ILE A 113 -17.81 -3.02 11.50
CA ILE A 113 -16.55 -2.44 11.92
C ILE A 113 -15.43 -3.09 11.10
N ILE A 114 -14.63 -2.27 10.44
CA ILE A 114 -13.45 -2.72 9.70
C ILE A 114 -12.17 -2.20 10.36
N GLU A 115 -11.10 -2.98 10.23
CA GLU A 115 -9.76 -2.58 10.64
C GLU A 115 -9.01 -2.03 9.43
N VAL A 116 -8.46 -0.83 9.58
CA VAL A 116 -7.70 -0.14 8.53
C VAL A 116 -6.37 0.36 9.08
N PRO A 117 -5.32 0.52 8.25
CA PRO A 117 -4.05 1.06 8.71
C PRO A 117 -4.19 2.42 9.39
N ASP A 118 -3.44 2.65 10.46
CA ASP A 118 -3.47 3.88 11.25
C ASP A 118 -2.72 5.02 10.53
N THR A 119 -3.26 5.48 9.40
CA THR A 119 -2.69 6.58 8.61
C THR A 119 -3.28 7.94 9.01
N PRO A 120 -2.57 9.05 8.72
CA PRO A 120 -3.12 10.39 8.93
C PRO A 120 -4.43 10.66 8.17
N LEU A 121 -4.65 9.99 7.03
CA LEU A 121 -5.87 10.11 6.26
C LEU A 121 -7.01 9.32 6.93
N ASN A 122 -6.77 8.06 7.30
CA ASN A 122 -7.77 7.19 7.92
C ASN A 122 -8.25 7.74 9.26
N ARG A 123 -7.35 8.35 10.05
CA ARG A 123 -7.72 9.04 11.32
C ARG A 123 -8.65 10.25 11.13
N LYS A 124 -8.71 10.85 9.94
CA LYS A 124 -9.58 11.99 9.65
C LYS A 124 -10.99 11.58 9.24
N ALA A 125 -11.17 10.31 8.87
CA ALA A 125 -12.47 9.78 8.50
C ALA A 125 -13.33 9.54 9.75
N ASP A 126 -14.58 9.89 9.67
CA ASP A 126 -15.57 9.59 10.71
C ASP A 126 -16.24 8.24 10.47
N PHE A 127 -16.34 7.81 9.21
CA PHE A 127 -16.86 6.53 8.77
C PHE A 127 -16.46 6.21 7.32
N CYS A 128 -16.73 4.99 6.88
CA CYS A 128 -16.53 4.53 5.52
C CYS A 128 -17.86 4.15 4.86
N ILE A 129 -17.91 4.24 3.54
CA ILE A 129 -19.04 3.77 2.74
C ILE A 129 -18.50 2.89 1.60
N ARG A 130 -19.20 1.77 1.32
CA ARG A 130 -18.98 1.00 0.11
C ARG A 130 -19.71 1.62 -1.05
N VAL A 131 -18.99 1.90 -2.12
CA VAL A 131 -19.56 2.41 -3.38
C VAL A 131 -20.42 1.33 -4.02
N ALA A 132 -21.66 1.69 -4.39
CA ALA A 132 -22.54 0.84 -5.16
C ALA A 132 -22.81 1.48 -6.53
N GLY A 133 -22.50 0.73 -7.60
CA GLY A 133 -22.64 1.17 -8.98
C GLY A 133 -21.44 1.93 -9.54
N ASP A 134 -21.54 2.30 -10.82
CA ASP A 134 -20.43 2.82 -11.64
C ASP A 134 -20.58 4.30 -12.02
N SER A 135 -21.53 5.03 -11.41
CA SER A 135 -21.84 6.42 -11.79
C SER A 135 -20.70 7.41 -11.51
N MET A 136 -19.72 7.04 -10.70
CA MET A 136 -18.57 7.87 -10.36
C MET A 136 -17.25 7.36 -10.93
N GLU A 137 -17.31 6.40 -11.86
CA GLU A 137 -16.13 5.97 -12.62
C GLU A 137 -15.59 7.12 -13.51
N PRO A 138 -14.26 7.16 -13.73
CA PRO A 138 -13.25 6.17 -13.33
C PRO A 138 -12.71 6.34 -11.92
N ASP A 139 -13.07 7.39 -11.17
CA ASP A 139 -12.44 7.73 -9.90
C ASP A 139 -12.88 6.80 -8.75
N TYR A 140 -14.15 6.40 -8.77
CA TYR A 140 -14.74 5.49 -7.78
C TYR A 140 -15.53 4.40 -8.50
N SER A 141 -15.10 3.15 -8.32
CA SER A 141 -15.70 1.97 -8.92
C SER A 141 -16.61 1.24 -7.95
N ASP A 142 -17.48 0.39 -8.49
CA ASP A 142 -18.34 -0.48 -7.68
C ASP A 142 -17.50 -1.34 -6.72
N GLY A 143 -17.90 -1.36 -5.44
CA GLY A 143 -17.19 -2.08 -4.39
C GLY A 143 -16.06 -1.31 -3.72
N ASP A 144 -15.59 -0.17 -4.24
CA ASP A 144 -14.60 0.68 -3.58
C ASP A 144 -15.11 1.11 -2.19
N ILE A 145 -14.19 1.21 -1.22
CA ILE A 145 -14.51 1.75 0.11
C ILE A 145 -13.98 3.17 0.20
N VAL A 146 -14.87 4.14 0.39
CA VAL A 146 -14.53 5.55 0.52
C VAL A 146 -14.53 6.00 1.97
N LEU A 147 -13.55 6.83 2.29
CA LEU A 147 -13.39 7.49 3.59
C LEU A 147 -14.23 8.76 3.61
N VAL A 148 -15.10 8.90 4.59
CA VAL A 148 -16.02 10.04 4.70
C VAL A 148 -15.78 10.80 5.99
N LYS A 149 -15.71 12.13 5.87
CA LYS A 149 -15.65 13.04 7.00
C LYS A 149 -16.97 13.81 7.13
N LYS A 150 -17.53 13.87 8.33
CA LYS A 150 -18.71 14.69 8.66
C LYS A 150 -18.30 16.16 8.65
N SER A 151 -18.29 16.76 7.48
CA SER A 151 -17.96 18.16 7.25
C SER A 151 -18.78 18.72 6.11
N GLU A 152 -18.79 20.03 5.96
CA GLU A 152 -19.41 20.71 4.83
C GLU A 152 -18.80 20.23 3.51
N VAL A 153 -19.64 20.15 2.48
CA VAL A 153 -19.28 19.79 1.10
C VAL A 153 -19.45 21.04 0.25
N TYR A 154 -18.42 21.44 -0.46
CA TYR A 154 -18.41 22.61 -1.32
C TYR A 154 -18.50 22.21 -2.79
N ILE A 155 -18.89 23.14 -3.67
CA ILE A 155 -18.92 22.90 -5.11
C ILE A 155 -17.57 22.39 -5.60
N GLY A 156 -17.59 21.27 -6.32
CA GLY A 156 -16.40 20.53 -6.80
C GLY A 156 -15.93 19.43 -5.86
N ASP A 157 -16.46 19.36 -4.64
CA ASP A 157 -16.15 18.24 -3.73
C ASP A 157 -17.02 17.03 -4.04
N VAL A 158 -16.48 15.83 -3.83
CA VAL A 158 -17.28 14.61 -3.80
C VAL A 158 -17.83 14.39 -2.40
N GLY A 159 -19.13 14.15 -2.32
CA GLY A 159 -19.84 13.96 -1.06
C GLY A 159 -20.80 12.78 -1.10
N ILE A 160 -21.31 12.45 0.08
CA ILE A 160 -22.41 11.51 0.24
C ILE A 160 -23.68 12.33 0.51
N PHE A 161 -24.65 12.14 -0.37
CA PHE A 161 -25.94 12.85 -0.35
C PHE A 161 -27.07 11.85 -0.16
N VAL A 162 -28.08 12.24 0.57
CA VAL A 162 -29.33 11.48 0.71
C VAL A 162 -30.46 12.36 0.15
N LEU A 163 -31.09 11.90 -0.92
CA LEU A 163 -32.18 12.56 -1.63
C LEU A 163 -33.43 11.73 -1.45
N ASP A 164 -34.44 12.25 -0.78
CA ASP A 164 -35.71 11.57 -0.48
C ASP A 164 -35.57 10.13 0.06
N GLY A 165 -34.45 9.89 0.79
CA GLY A 165 -34.16 8.63 1.43
C GLY A 165 -33.22 7.69 0.64
N GLU A 166 -32.83 8.03 -0.57
CA GLU A 166 -31.84 7.30 -1.35
C GLU A 166 -30.45 7.93 -1.23
N SER A 167 -29.43 7.09 -1.08
CA SER A 167 -28.04 7.54 -0.89
C SER A 167 -27.25 7.57 -2.18
N TYR A 168 -26.52 8.66 -2.40
CA TYR A 168 -25.72 8.89 -3.59
C TYR A 168 -24.31 9.36 -3.24
N ILE A 169 -23.32 8.81 -3.94
CA ILE A 169 -21.99 9.40 -4.03
C ILE A 169 -21.92 10.23 -5.31
N LYS A 170 -21.71 11.55 -5.20
CA LYS A 170 -21.66 12.48 -6.33
C LYS A 170 -20.74 13.63 -6.06
N GLU A 171 -20.34 14.34 -7.11
CA GLU A 171 -19.69 15.63 -7.00
C GLU A 171 -20.76 16.73 -6.87
N LEU A 172 -20.56 17.68 -5.93
CA LEU A 172 -21.48 18.80 -5.75
C LEU A 172 -21.24 19.85 -6.83
N GLY A 173 -22.24 20.11 -7.64
CA GLY A 173 -22.33 21.24 -8.57
C GLY A 173 -23.17 22.38 -8.03
N LYS A 174 -23.45 23.37 -8.87
CA LYS A 174 -24.38 24.45 -8.54
C LYS A 174 -25.82 23.95 -8.79
N ASP A 175 -26.55 23.71 -7.72
CA ASP A 175 -27.93 23.19 -7.74
C ASP A 175 -28.08 21.81 -8.44
N VAL A 176 -26.99 21.02 -8.48
CA VAL A 176 -26.95 19.74 -9.19
C VAL A 176 -25.92 18.81 -8.54
N LEU A 177 -26.18 17.50 -8.56
CA LEU A 177 -25.17 16.49 -8.26
C LEU A 177 -24.66 15.89 -9.56
N ILE A 178 -23.33 15.95 -9.75
CA ILE A 178 -22.66 15.59 -10.98
C ILE A 178 -22.18 14.13 -10.90
N SER A 179 -22.49 13.36 -11.94
CA SER A 179 -21.94 12.03 -12.15
C SER A 179 -20.64 12.13 -12.95
N ARG A 180 -19.55 11.51 -12.48
CA ARG A 180 -18.28 11.53 -13.22
C ARG A 180 -18.29 10.59 -14.43
N ASN A 181 -19.12 9.56 -14.38
CA ASN A 181 -19.32 8.68 -15.53
C ASN A 181 -20.34 9.31 -16.49
N PRO A 182 -19.93 9.64 -17.72
CA PRO A 182 -20.78 10.32 -18.71
C PRO A 182 -21.98 9.50 -19.20
N LYS A 183 -22.09 8.22 -18.82
CA LYS A 183 -23.27 7.40 -19.10
C LYS A 183 -24.47 7.80 -18.22
N TYR A 184 -24.24 8.53 -17.15
CA TYR A 184 -25.24 8.92 -16.17
C TYR A 184 -25.52 10.41 -16.27
N ASN A 185 -26.79 10.77 -16.25
CA ASN A 185 -27.21 12.16 -16.16
C ASN A 185 -26.90 12.73 -14.77
N ASP A 186 -26.68 14.04 -14.73
CA ASP A 186 -26.59 14.76 -13.48
C ASP A 186 -27.97 14.81 -12.81
N ILE A 187 -28.00 14.92 -11.47
CA ILE A 187 -29.24 14.93 -10.67
C ILE A 187 -29.52 16.35 -10.23
N PRO A 188 -30.57 17.01 -10.73
CA PRO A 188 -30.98 18.35 -10.30
C PRO A 188 -31.47 18.33 -8.85
N LEU A 189 -30.87 19.13 -7.97
CA LEU A 189 -31.27 19.22 -6.56
C LEU A 189 -32.68 19.82 -6.33
N PRO A 190 -33.12 20.80 -7.13
CA PRO A 190 -34.48 21.37 -6.94
C PRO A 190 -35.63 20.36 -7.12
N ASP A 191 -35.38 19.21 -7.71
CA ASP A 191 -36.37 18.17 -7.95
C ASP A 191 -36.66 17.31 -6.69
N TYR A 192 -35.94 17.55 -5.58
CA TYR A 192 -36.03 16.77 -4.34
C TYR A 192 -36.53 17.57 -3.17
N ASP A 193 -37.47 17.00 -2.41
CA ASP A 193 -38.09 17.66 -1.24
C ASP A 193 -37.16 17.61 -0.01
N ARG A 194 -36.35 16.57 0.09
CA ARG A 194 -35.45 16.35 1.24
C ARG A 194 -34.02 16.05 0.76
N ILE A 195 -33.14 16.97 1.10
CA ILE A 195 -31.72 16.84 0.79
C ILE A 195 -30.93 16.84 2.08
N MET A 196 -30.12 15.78 2.30
CA MET A 196 -29.23 15.70 3.43
C MET A 196 -27.79 15.42 2.92
N VAL A 197 -26.82 16.07 3.51
CA VAL A 197 -25.39 15.83 3.27
C VAL A 197 -24.85 15.01 4.42
N ALA A 198 -24.42 13.79 4.14
CA ALA A 198 -23.84 12.89 5.15
C ALA A 198 -22.38 13.23 5.46
N GLY A 199 -21.65 13.74 4.46
CA GLY A 199 -20.27 14.16 4.63
C GLY A 199 -19.52 14.24 3.31
N LYS A 200 -18.26 14.70 3.43
CA LYS A 200 -17.32 14.83 2.32
C LYS A 200 -16.47 13.57 2.19
N VAL A 201 -16.30 13.09 0.97
CA VAL A 201 -15.33 12.02 0.65
C VAL A 201 -13.93 12.63 0.69
N ILE A 202 -13.05 12.05 1.50
CA ILE A 202 -11.68 12.53 1.71
C ILE A 202 -10.61 11.60 1.13
N GLY A 203 -11.02 10.43 0.65
CA GLY A 203 -10.15 9.44 0.01
C GLY A 203 -10.84 8.10 -0.14
N LYS A 204 -10.08 7.09 -0.60
CA LYS A 204 -10.49 5.69 -0.61
C LYS A 204 -9.41 4.78 -0.02
N LEU A 205 -9.83 3.62 0.47
CA LEU A 205 -8.97 2.57 1.02
C LEU A 205 -8.31 1.74 -0.08
#